data_c5f5770bfd6157e469c4e583a0297059
#
_entry.id   c5f5770bfd6157e469c4e583a0297059
#
_cell.length_a   1.000
_cell.length_b   1.000
_cell.length_c   1.000
_cell.angle_alpha   90.00
_cell.angle_beta   90.00
_cell.angle_gamma   90.00
#
_symmetry.space_group_name_H-M   'P 1'
#
loop_
_entity.id
_entity.type
_entity.pdbx_description
1 polymer ?
#
loop_
_entity_poly.entity_id
_entity_poly.type
_entity_poly.pdbx_seq_one_letter_code
_entity_poly.pdbx_strand_id
1 'polypeptide(L)'
;MDAHSALYETAPAYVTDQPSFLNAAALVRVRDASHPMANDPVLLLDRLKRVEKELGREEGGVRFGPRPIDLDIIFHRSGTHECERLEVPHPRYHERPFVLAPLADLAASSSSNRANLATSSSTEASSGLHRGDADAGTRGVGGGLRTWADPIGAGLTTAARLWAGAGGEANVNASGGDLRRVMPIGGGAGGRPERLWSWGDRTNVMAILNVTPDSFSDGGALMDPGRAEGGGAGQAEFSGNDVDVAAALAAARLAVESGADFLDVGGQSTRPGASRVSAREEAARVVPVVKALAAMLVAEYPDREVYVSADTFYGEVAAACAAAGADVVNDVSGGTIDPTMHARVANLPRPLPYVAMHSRGDPSTMQLPENTRYASGDVCAEIASESASNAFKAVRAGIEPWRLWTDPGLGFAKTREGNWDVLRGLGRIRERMGGALARAPQLVGASRKGFLGDVIGRESAPRERDVASAAAAAAAVAGGADVVRVHDVRMTVDAVRVADAVWRSRRGDAD
;
A
#
# COMPACT_ATOMS: atom_id res chain seq x y z
N MET A 1 16.10 11.94 2.14
CA MET A 1 14.86 12.19 1.39
C MET A 1 13.79 12.49 2.43
N ASP A 2 13.03 13.58 2.29
CA ASP A 2 12.00 14.00 3.25
C ASP A 2 10.60 13.55 2.83
N ALA A 3 10.35 13.49 1.53
CA ALA A 3 9.13 12.96 0.93
C ALA A 3 9.37 12.57 -0.54
N HIS A 4 8.49 11.76 -1.09
CA HIS A 4 8.44 11.45 -2.51
C HIS A 4 7.01 11.14 -2.94
N SER A 5 6.76 11.17 -4.25
CA SER A 5 5.49 10.84 -4.88
C SER A 5 5.31 9.31 -5.08
N ALA A 6 4.16 8.90 -5.56
CA ALA A 6 4.02 7.62 -6.27
C ALA A 6 4.87 7.58 -7.55
N LEU A 7 5.03 6.40 -8.14
CA LEU A 7 5.62 6.23 -9.47
C LEU A 7 4.53 6.38 -10.54
N TYR A 8 4.87 7.06 -11.62
CA TYR A 8 3.99 7.28 -12.75
C TYR A 8 4.65 6.81 -14.04
N GLU A 9 3.99 5.90 -14.75
CA GLU A 9 4.37 5.51 -16.09
C GLU A 9 3.75 6.47 -17.10
N THR A 10 4.53 6.88 -18.10
CA THR A 10 4.06 7.72 -19.21
C THR A 10 4.54 7.21 -20.54
N ALA A 11 3.70 7.31 -21.56
CA ALA A 11 4.10 7.08 -22.93
C ALA A 11 5.14 8.15 -23.38
N PRO A 12 6.06 7.81 -24.29
CA PRO A 12 7.03 8.76 -24.83
C PRO A 12 6.34 9.81 -25.70
N ALA A 13 6.60 11.11 -25.40
CA ALA A 13 5.90 12.23 -26.03
C ALA A 13 6.52 12.69 -27.36
N TYR A 14 7.82 12.50 -27.59
CA TYR A 14 8.53 13.08 -28.75
C TYR A 14 9.14 12.04 -29.69
N VAL A 15 9.81 11.03 -29.16
CA VAL A 15 10.30 9.86 -29.87
C VAL A 15 9.43 8.70 -29.43
N THR A 16 8.49 8.28 -30.26
CA THR A 16 7.47 7.30 -29.89
C THR A 16 7.94 5.84 -29.94
N ASP A 17 9.01 5.56 -30.69
CA ASP A 17 9.60 4.22 -30.80
C ASP A 17 10.64 4.01 -29.67
N GLN A 18 10.15 4.04 -28.43
CA GLN A 18 10.95 3.76 -27.24
C GLN A 18 10.02 3.32 -26.10
N PRO A 19 10.57 2.65 -25.06
CA PRO A 19 9.77 2.26 -23.87
C PRO A 19 9.15 3.46 -23.16
N SER A 20 8.07 3.20 -22.40
CA SER A 20 7.48 4.16 -21.45
C SER A 20 8.50 4.64 -20.42
N PHE A 21 8.28 5.83 -19.89
CA PHE A 21 9.10 6.41 -18.84
C PHE A 21 8.45 6.23 -17.48
N LEU A 22 9.28 6.02 -16.45
CA LEU A 22 8.86 6.12 -15.05
C LEU A 22 9.23 7.51 -14.52
N ASN A 23 8.23 8.20 -13.97
CA ASN A 23 8.38 9.53 -13.40
C ASN A 23 8.02 9.54 -11.93
N ALA A 24 8.76 10.29 -11.13
CA ALA A 24 8.49 10.55 -9.73
C ALA A 24 9.04 11.91 -9.32
N ALA A 25 8.58 12.43 -8.21
CA ALA A 25 9.17 13.61 -7.56
C ALA A 25 9.63 13.27 -6.14
N ALA A 26 10.74 13.83 -5.73
CA ALA A 26 11.27 13.68 -4.38
C ALA A 26 11.60 15.04 -3.76
N LEU A 27 11.25 15.20 -2.49
CA LEU A 27 11.72 16.30 -1.66
C LEU A 27 12.98 15.86 -0.93
N VAL A 28 14.09 16.48 -1.24
CA VAL A 28 15.39 16.15 -0.64
C VAL A 28 15.89 17.30 0.23
N ARG A 29 16.55 16.95 1.34
CA ARG A 29 17.20 17.91 2.22
C ARG A 29 18.69 17.62 2.28
N VAL A 30 19.49 18.65 2.08
CA VAL A 30 20.92 18.60 2.42
C VAL A 30 21.05 18.55 3.94
N ARG A 31 21.67 17.51 4.49
CA ARG A 31 21.74 17.29 5.95
C ARG A 31 22.40 18.45 6.68
N ASP A 32 23.49 18.94 6.14
CA ASP A 32 24.17 20.13 6.64
C ASP A 32 23.67 21.37 5.88
N ALA A 33 22.87 22.18 6.55
CA ALA A 33 22.31 23.40 5.97
C ALA A 33 23.37 24.47 5.64
N SER A 34 24.59 24.35 6.19
CA SER A 34 25.73 25.20 5.87
C SER A 34 26.47 24.76 4.61
N HIS A 35 26.23 23.51 4.16
CA HIS A 35 26.88 22.99 2.95
C HIS A 35 26.48 23.84 1.74
N PRO A 36 27.43 24.25 0.87
CA PRO A 36 27.17 25.14 -0.25
C PRO A 36 26.00 24.68 -1.16
N MET A 37 25.86 23.39 -1.42
CA MET A 37 24.73 22.84 -2.21
C MET A 37 23.35 23.15 -1.61
N ALA A 38 23.25 23.46 -0.32
CA ALA A 38 21.96 23.82 0.29
C ALA A 38 21.44 25.18 -0.18
N ASN A 39 22.31 26.04 -0.69
CA ASN A 39 21.99 27.41 -1.10
C ASN A 39 22.33 27.71 -2.57
N ASP A 40 23.11 26.85 -3.20
CA ASP A 40 23.52 26.99 -4.61
C ASP A 40 22.96 25.82 -5.45
N PRO A 41 21.94 26.09 -6.28
CA PRO A 41 21.32 25.07 -7.12
C PRO A 41 22.25 24.54 -8.24
N VAL A 42 23.29 25.30 -8.64
CA VAL A 42 24.26 24.84 -9.65
C VAL A 42 25.16 23.75 -9.07
N LEU A 43 25.61 23.91 -7.81
CA LEU A 43 26.36 22.85 -7.14
C LEU A 43 25.52 21.59 -6.90
N LEU A 44 24.22 21.76 -6.63
CA LEU A 44 23.29 20.63 -6.57
C LEU A 44 23.17 19.95 -7.93
N LEU A 45 23.03 20.71 -9.02
CA LEU A 45 22.97 20.18 -10.39
C LEU A 45 24.23 19.35 -10.70
N ASP A 46 25.43 19.85 -10.37
CA ASP A 46 26.68 19.12 -10.59
C ASP A 46 26.72 17.78 -9.84
N ARG A 47 26.15 17.75 -8.64
CA ARG A 47 26.02 16.49 -7.88
C ARG A 47 25.02 15.53 -8.54
N LEU A 48 23.87 16.02 -8.98
CA LEU A 48 22.87 15.21 -9.67
C LEU A 48 23.41 14.62 -10.97
N LYS A 49 24.14 15.41 -11.78
CA LYS A 49 24.76 14.93 -13.02
C LYS A 49 25.83 13.85 -12.77
N ARG A 50 26.54 13.92 -11.64
CA ARG A 50 27.44 12.83 -11.23
C ARG A 50 26.67 11.55 -10.89
N VAL A 51 25.55 11.66 -10.16
CA VAL A 51 24.68 10.52 -9.85
C VAL A 51 24.13 9.88 -11.13
N GLU A 52 23.66 10.69 -12.09
CA GLU A 52 23.20 10.18 -13.38
C GLU A 52 24.29 9.37 -14.11
N LYS A 53 25.54 9.88 -14.10
CA LYS A 53 26.68 9.20 -14.71
C LYS A 53 27.04 7.91 -13.97
N GLU A 54 27.03 7.91 -12.64
CA GLU A 54 27.23 6.74 -11.79
C GLU A 54 26.18 5.63 -12.06
N LEU A 55 24.95 6.04 -12.46
CA LEU A 55 23.84 5.14 -12.81
C LEU A 55 23.79 4.78 -14.32
N GLY A 56 24.87 5.07 -15.07
CA GLY A 56 25.03 4.63 -16.45
C GLY A 56 24.48 5.59 -17.53
N ARG A 57 24.19 6.85 -17.19
CA ARG A 57 23.87 7.86 -18.21
C ARG A 57 25.11 8.25 -19.00
N GLU A 58 25.07 8.04 -20.32
CA GLU A 58 26.11 8.47 -21.25
C GLU A 58 25.86 9.88 -21.75
N GLU A 59 26.95 10.62 -22.03
CA GLU A 59 26.89 11.94 -22.64
C GLU A 59 26.70 11.81 -24.18
N GLY A 60 25.89 12.67 -24.79
CA GLY A 60 25.72 12.71 -26.24
C GLY A 60 24.63 11.82 -26.84
N GLY A 61 23.75 11.26 -26.03
CA GLY A 61 22.59 10.47 -26.49
C GLY A 61 21.59 11.30 -27.33
N VAL A 62 20.67 10.60 -28.00
CA VAL A 62 19.59 11.22 -28.80
C VAL A 62 18.75 12.14 -27.93
N ARG A 63 18.50 13.36 -28.34
CA ARG A 63 17.62 14.30 -27.63
C ARG A 63 16.22 13.68 -27.51
N PHE A 64 15.68 13.61 -26.29
CA PHE A 64 14.44 12.92 -25.93
C PHE A 64 14.44 11.40 -26.14
N GLY A 65 15.62 10.80 -26.37
CA GLY A 65 15.78 9.36 -26.46
C GLY A 65 15.78 8.67 -25.09
N PRO A 66 15.81 7.32 -25.08
CA PRO A 66 15.82 6.54 -23.86
C PRO A 66 17.11 6.81 -23.06
N ARG A 67 16.94 6.90 -21.73
CA ARG A 67 18.05 7.11 -20.80
C ARG A 67 17.73 6.40 -19.47
N PRO A 68 18.75 5.86 -18.75
CA PRO A 68 18.50 5.14 -17.51
C PRO A 68 17.93 6.04 -16.42
N ILE A 69 18.29 7.32 -16.41
CA ILE A 69 17.79 8.30 -15.42
C ILE A 69 17.95 9.73 -15.93
N ASP A 70 17.03 10.62 -15.50
CA ASP A 70 17.06 12.07 -15.73
C ASP A 70 16.66 12.77 -14.42
N LEU A 71 17.54 13.57 -13.82
CA LEU A 71 17.32 14.24 -12.54
C LEU A 71 17.24 15.75 -12.76
N ASP A 72 16.03 16.29 -12.69
CA ASP A 72 15.74 17.70 -12.85
C ASP A 72 15.49 18.39 -11.50
N ILE A 73 16.03 19.60 -11.33
CA ILE A 73 15.71 20.49 -10.20
C ILE A 73 14.48 21.30 -10.58
N ILE A 74 13.32 20.96 -10.01
CA ILE A 74 12.07 21.68 -10.29
C ILE A 74 11.97 22.95 -9.44
N PHE A 75 12.23 22.84 -8.12
CA PHE A 75 12.24 23.92 -7.17
C PHE A 75 13.48 23.85 -6.29
N HIS A 76 13.98 25.00 -5.83
CA HIS A 76 15.08 25.08 -4.89
C HIS A 76 14.78 26.10 -3.77
N ARG A 77 15.34 25.90 -2.59
CA ARG A 77 15.09 26.76 -1.43
C ARG A 77 15.59 28.19 -1.59
N SER A 78 16.58 28.42 -2.46
CA SER A 78 17.08 29.78 -2.76
C SER A 78 16.11 30.62 -3.60
N GLY A 79 15.01 30.03 -4.08
CA GLY A 79 14.04 30.70 -4.96
C GLY A 79 14.37 30.57 -6.43
N THR A 80 14.16 31.64 -7.16
CA THR A 80 14.46 31.69 -8.59
C THR A 80 15.96 31.74 -8.86
N HIS A 81 16.40 31.03 -9.87
CA HIS A 81 17.78 31.04 -10.36
C HIS A 81 17.75 30.92 -11.88
N GLU A 82 18.56 31.73 -12.54
CA GLU A 82 18.68 31.70 -14.00
C GLU A 82 20.15 31.87 -14.41
N CYS A 83 20.67 30.88 -15.14
CA CYS A 83 21.96 30.91 -15.76
C CYS A 83 21.95 30.01 -17.01
N GLU A 84 23.04 30.03 -17.80
CA GLU A 84 23.16 29.22 -19.01
C GLU A 84 22.92 27.73 -18.80
N ARG A 85 23.21 27.20 -17.60
CA ARG A 85 23.15 25.77 -17.26
C ARG A 85 21.89 25.36 -16.53
N LEU A 86 21.18 26.29 -15.88
CA LEU A 86 20.08 25.96 -14.97
C LEU A 86 19.10 27.12 -14.85
N GLU A 87 17.81 26.80 -15.01
CA GLU A 87 16.69 27.67 -14.69
C GLU A 87 15.84 27.02 -13.59
N VAL A 88 15.57 27.74 -12.50
CA VAL A 88 14.72 27.30 -11.37
C VAL A 88 13.71 28.41 -11.08
N PRO A 89 12.41 28.14 -11.03
CA PRO A 89 11.74 26.85 -11.30
C PRO A 89 12.00 26.33 -12.71
N HIS A 90 12.02 24.99 -12.86
CA HIS A 90 12.20 24.38 -14.18
C HIS A 90 11.18 24.93 -15.19
N PRO A 91 11.60 25.49 -16.34
CA PRO A 91 10.75 26.35 -17.19
C PRO A 91 9.47 25.71 -17.70
N ARG A 92 9.48 24.39 -17.87
CA ARG A 92 8.34 23.64 -18.45
C ARG A 92 7.59 22.74 -17.45
N TYR A 93 7.80 22.91 -16.13
CA TYR A 93 7.15 22.04 -15.14
C TYR A 93 5.62 22.16 -15.19
N HIS A 94 5.12 23.36 -15.49
CA HIS A 94 3.69 23.71 -15.49
C HIS A 94 2.90 23.16 -16.68
N GLU A 95 3.59 22.72 -17.75
CA GLU A 95 2.99 22.19 -18.98
C GLU A 95 2.90 20.66 -18.99
N ARG A 96 3.56 19.98 -18.03
CA ARG A 96 3.82 18.54 -18.10
C ARG A 96 3.02 17.76 -17.05
N PRO A 97 1.96 17.03 -17.42
CA PRO A 97 1.19 16.20 -16.49
C PRO A 97 2.05 15.24 -15.67
N PHE A 98 3.06 14.62 -16.28
CA PHE A 98 3.98 13.68 -15.62
C PHE A 98 4.95 14.35 -14.62
N VAL A 99 5.02 15.67 -14.59
CA VAL A 99 5.70 16.46 -13.55
C VAL A 99 4.70 16.95 -12.52
N LEU A 100 3.54 17.44 -12.97
CA LEU A 100 2.52 18.02 -12.09
C LEU A 100 1.90 16.99 -11.13
N ALA A 101 1.59 15.77 -11.61
CA ALA A 101 1.00 14.72 -10.79
C ALA A 101 1.94 14.32 -9.62
N PRO A 102 3.23 14.00 -9.85
CA PRO A 102 4.18 13.75 -8.77
C PRO A 102 4.36 14.93 -7.79
N LEU A 103 4.39 16.17 -8.28
CA LEU A 103 4.48 17.35 -7.42
C LEU A 103 3.23 17.57 -6.57
N ALA A 104 2.05 17.25 -7.08
CA ALA A 104 0.80 17.30 -6.33
C ALA A 104 0.77 16.29 -5.17
N ASP A 105 1.35 15.10 -5.34
CA ASP A 105 1.52 14.14 -4.26
C ASP A 105 2.39 14.72 -3.13
N LEU A 106 3.49 15.44 -3.46
CA LEU A 106 4.34 16.10 -2.48
C LEU A 106 3.62 17.27 -1.77
N ALA A 107 2.79 18.02 -2.48
CA ALA A 107 2.00 19.09 -1.89
C ALA A 107 1.01 18.55 -0.83
N ALA A 108 0.36 17.43 -1.10
CA ALA A 108 -0.53 16.75 -0.15
C ALA A 108 0.22 16.27 1.09
N SER A 109 1.47 15.79 0.96
CA SER A 109 2.32 15.38 2.09
C SER A 109 2.62 16.52 3.06
N SER A 110 2.85 17.73 2.55
CA SER A 110 3.23 18.88 3.36
C SER A 110 2.06 19.44 4.20
N SER A 111 0.81 19.29 3.74
CA SER A 111 -0.38 19.71 4.48
C SER A 111 -0.73 18.76 5.62
N SER A 112 -0.57 17.46 5.44
CA SER A 112 -0.87 16.42 6.44
C SER A 112 0.14 16.41 7.58
N ASN A 113 1.42 16.61 7.31
CA ASN A 113 2.46 16.72 8.34
C ASN A 113 2.26 17.93 9.26
N ARG A 114 1.62 19.01 8.80
CA ARG A 114 1.26 20.15 9.65
C ARG A 114 0.18 19.82 10.67
N ALA A 115 -0.83 19.06 10.29
CA ALA A 115 -1.92 18.67 11.19
C ALA A 115 -1.43 17.71 12.28
N ASN A 116 -0.60 16.73 11.93
CA ASN A 116 -0.08 15.71 12.85
C ASN A 116 0.94 16.27 13.86
N LEU A 117 1.71 17.29 13.50
CA LEU A 117 2.68 17.94 14.40
C LEU A 117 2.02 18.94 15.35
N ALA A 118 0.91 19.55 14.96
CA ALA A 118 0.12 20.42 15.83
C ALA A 118 -0.58 19.64 16.95
N THR A 119 -0.97 18.37 16.71
CA THR A 119 -1.59 17.52 17.72
C THR A 119 -0.59 16.86 18.68
N SER A 120 0.65 16.62 18.27
CA SER A 120 1.68 16.04 19.15
C SER A 120 2.28 17.05 20.14
N SER A 121 2.26 18.35 19.82
CA SER A 121 2.74 19.40 20.74
C SER A 121 1.77 19.75 21.86
N SER A 122 0.51 19.34 21.79
CA SER A 122 -0.50 19.59 22.81
C SER A 122 -0.58 18.50 23.89
N THR A 123 0.07 17.35 23.72
CA THR A 123 0.03 16.22 24.68
C THR A 123 1.18 16.20 25.67
N GLU A 124 2.24 16.98 25.48
CA GLU A 124 3.37 17.07 26.43
C GLU A 124 3.28 18.24 27.44
N ALA A 125 2.23 19.09 27.39
CA ALA A 125 2.12 20.28 28.18
C ALA A 125 1.27 20.16 29.47
N SER A 126 0.95 18.94 29.94
CA SER A 126 0.15 18.77 31.16
C SER A 126 0.75 17.81 32.19
N SER A 127 1.95 18.11 32.68
CA SER A 127 2.37 17.63 34.01
C SER A 127 3.52 18.49 34.52
N GLY A 128 3.26 19.35 35.51
CA GLY A 128 4.32 19.96 36.30
C GLY A 128 4.10 21.45 36.70
N LEU A 129 3.23 21.65 37.66
CA LEU A 129 3.25 22.88 38.47
C LEU A 129 4.57 22.97 39.25
N HIS A 130 5.36 24.06 39.04
CA HIS A 130 5.96 24.78 40.15
C HIS A 130 6.34 26.19 39.69
N ARG A 131 5.92 27.19 40.54
CA ARG A 131 6.26 28.60 40.44
C ARG A 131 7.71 28.82 40.87
N GLY A 132 8.41 29.75 40.23
CA GLY A 132 9.68 30.29 40.67
C GLY A 132 10.15 31.37 39.71
N ASP A 133 10.36 32.58 40.30
CA ASP A 133 10.61 33.86 39.65
C ASP A 133 11.91 33.99 38.86
N ALA A 134 11.82 34.90 37.89
CA ALA A 134 12.80 35.94 37.45
C ALA A 134 14.08 35.57 36.70
N ASP A 135 14.11 36.14 35.53
CA ASP A 135 15.18 36.97 34.91
C ASP A 135 16.21 36.29 33.97
N ALA A 136 16.39 37.05 32.87
CA ALA A 136 17.56 37.13 31.98
C ALA A 136 17.95 36.00 31.05
N GLY A 137 17.57 36.20 29.78
CA GLY A 137 18.58 36.09 28.69
C GLY A 137 19.09 34.70 28.32
N THR A 138 18.28 33.87 27.69
CA THR A 138 18.82 32.78 26.89
C THR A 138 18.09 32.65 25.55
N ARG A 139 18.90 32.75 24.50
CA ARG A 139 18.48 32.51 23.11
C ARG A 139 17.89 31.10 23.02
N GLY A 140 16.59 31.01 22.92
CA GLY A 140 15.89 29.78 22.70
C GLY A 140 16.29 29.18 21.34
N VAL A 141 16.93 28.02 21.38
CA VAL A 141 17.02 27.10 20.23
C VAL A 141 15.65 26.43 20.08
N GLY A 142 14.66 27.23 19.71
CA GLY A 142 13.38 26.77 19.25
C GLY A 142 13.59 26.30 17.82
N GLY A 143 13.69 24.99 17.62
CA GLY A 143 13.50 24.38 16.31
C GLY A 143 12.07 24.58 15.82
N GLY A 144 11.67 25.83 15.58
CA GLY A 144 10.39 26.18 15.00
C GLY A 144 10.29 25.57 13.62
N LEU A 145 9.29 24.72 13.43
CA LEU A 145 8.81 24.32 12.11
C LEU A 145 8.64 25.60 11.28
N ARG A 146 9.57 25.84 10.37
CA ARG A 146 9.47 26.95 9.43
C ARG A 146 8.19 26.75 8.62
N THR A 147 7.27 27.69 8.76
CA THR A 147 6.16 27.84 7.82
C THR A 147 6.75 27.89 6.41
N TRP A 148 6.16 27.10 5.50
CA TRP A 148 6.57 27.06 4.11
C TRP A 148 6.23 28.38 3.38
N ALA A 149 6.76 29.47 3.88
CA ALA A 149 6.93 30.71 3.13
C ALA A 149 8.15 30.61 2.20
N ASP A 150 8.67 29.35 2.03
CA ASP A 150 9.81 29.11 1.15
C ASP A 150 9.34 28.86 -0.29
N PRO A 151 10.23 29.12 -1.26
CA PRO A 151 9.91 28.95 -2.69
C PRO A 151 9.43 27.56 -3.08
N ILE A 152 9.87 26.51 -2.38
CA ILE A 152 9.47 25.13 -2.64
C ILE A 152 7.98 24.93 -2.28
N GLY A 153 7.55 25.35 -1.09
CA GLY A 153 6.16 25.23 -0.68
C GLY A 153 5.19 26.00 -1.55
N ALA A 154 5.58 27.21 -2.00
CA ALA A 154 4.81 27.98 -2.95
C ALA A 154 4.73 27.30 -4.32
N GLY A 155 5.84 26.73 -4.79
CA GLY A 155 5.91 25.97 -6.05
C GLY A 155 5.04 24.71 -6.03
N LEU A 156 5.10 23.92 -4.95
CA LEU A 156 4.27 22.72 -4.76
C LEU A 156 2.77 23.06 -4.73
N THR A 157 2.39 24.14 -4.04
CA THR A 157 1.01 24.63 -3.99
C THR A 157 0.52 25.03 -5.39
N THR A 158 1.36 25.72 -6.17
CA THR A 158 1.05 26.10 -7.54
C THR A 158 0.91 24.88 -8.44
N ALA A 159 1.84 23.92 -8.37
CA ALA A 159 1.77 22.67 -9.14
C ALA A 159 0.48 21.89 -8.83
N ALA A 160 0.09 21.77 -7.56
CA ALA A 160 -1.14 21.09 -7.16
C ALA A 160 -2.40 21.79 -7.74
N ARG A 161 -2.45 23.12 -7.77
CA ARG A 161 -3.55 23.88 -8.40
C ARG A 161 -3.60 23.67 -9.92
N LEU A 162 -2.45 23.72 -10.58
CA LEU A 162 -2.35 23.48 -12.03
C LEU A 162 -2.79 22.05 -12.36
N TRP A 163 -2.36 21.07 -11.56
CA TRP A 163 -2.77 19.68 -11.70
C TRP A 163 -4.30 19.53 -11.57
N ALA A 164 -4.89 20.11 -10.54
CA ALA A 164 -6.34 20.08 -10.33
C ALA A 164 -7.10 20.75 -11.50
N GLY A 165 -6.60 21.88 -11.99
CA GLY A 165 -7.16 22.60 -13.15
C GLY A 165 -7.06 21.82 -14.46
N ALA A 166 -6.04 20.97 -14.61
CA ALA A 166 -5.85 20.09 -15.76
C ALA A 166 -6.65 18.78 -15.69
N GLY A 167 -7.57 18.64 -14.73
CA GLY A 167 -8.38 17.43 -14.52
C GLY A 167 -7.91 16.56 -13.36
N GLY A 168 -6.73 16.81 -12.80
CA GLY A 168 -6.24 16.18 -11.57
C GLY A 168 -6.20 14.65 -11.65
N GLU A 169 -6.61 14.01 -10.56
CA GLU A 169 -6.66 12.55 -10.44
C GLU A 169 -7.51 11.86 -11.52
N ALA A 170 -8.45 12.57 -12.12
CA ALA A 170 -9.25 12.03 -13.21
C ALA A 170 -8.44 11.71 -14.47
N ASN A 171 -7.24 12.25 -14.60
CA ASN A 171 -6.34 11.95 -15.73
C ASN A 171 -5.37 10.79 -15.44
N VAL A 172 -5.29 10.33 -14.20
CA VAL A 172 -4.48 9.16 -13.86
C VAL A 172 -5.26 7.90 -14.24
N ASN A 173 -4.60 6.98 -14.95
CA ASN A 173 -5.19 5.74 -15.47
C ASN A 173 -6.41 5.98 -16.39
N ALA A 174 -6.46 7.15 -17.06
CA ALA A 174 -7.50 7.45 -18.01
C ALA A 174 -7.47 6.47 -19.20
N SER A 175 -8.64 6.01 -19.65
CA SER A 175 -8.76 5.27 -20.91
C SER A 175 -8.16 6.13 -22.04
N GLY A 176 -7.12 5.61 -22.75
CA GLY A 176 -6.35 6.37 -23.73
C GLY A 176 -5.48 7.50 -23.17
N GLY A 177 -5.34 7.61 -21.83
CA GLY A 177 -4.45 8.59 -21.19
C GLY A 177 -3.00 8.09 -21.09
N ASP A 178 -2.06 9.04 -21.18
CA ASP A 178 -0.62 8.74 -21.19
C ASP A 178 -0.01 8.64 -19.77
N LEU A 179 -0.82 8.72 -18.72
CA LEU A 179 -0.34 8.77 -17.34
C LEU A 179 -0.97 7.65 -16.49
N ARG A 180 -0.15 6.69 -16.06
CA ARG A 180 -0.57 5.59 -15.20
C ARG A 180 0.21 5.62 -13.89
N ARG A 181 -0.50 5.42 -12.76
CA ARG A 181 0.17 5.19 -11.47
C ARG A 181 0.53 3.71 -11.36
N VAL A 182 1.79 3.42 -11.07
CA VAL A 182 2.32 2.05 -11.15
C VAL A 182 3.24 1.71 -9.98
N MET A 183 3.39 0.41 -9.77
CA MET A 183 4.29 -0.17 -8.78
C MET A 183 4.99 -1.39 -9.37
N PRO A 184 6.32 -1.52 -9.25
CA PRO A 184 7.02 -2.74 -9.65
C PRO A 184 6.58 -3.92 -8.76
N ILE A 185 6.18 -5.02 -9.40
CA ILE A 185 5.72 -6.25 -8.75
C ILE A 185 6.15 -7.46 -9.58
N GLY A 186 6.25 -8.63 -8.98
CA GLY A 186 6.75 -9.81 -9.67
C GLY A 186 8.29 -9.92 -9.64
N GLY A 187 8.90 -10.62 -10.59
CA GLY A 187 10.35 -10.85 -10.64
C GLY A 187 10.87 -11.86 -9.62
N GLY A 188 9.98 -12.67 -9.03
CA GLY A 188 10.32 -13.65 -8.00
C GLY A 188 11.04 -14.89 -8.48
N ALA A 189 11.37 -15.78 -7.54
CA ALA A 189 11.87 -17.12 -7.81
C ALA A 189 10.90 -17.85 -8.72
N GLY A 190 11.39 -18.57 -9.72
CA GLY A 190 10.57 -19.27 -10.71
C GLY A 190 10.53 -18.61 -12.08
N GLY A 191 11.26 -17.50 -12.30
CA GLY A 191 11.44 -16.89 -13.63
C GLY A 191 10.29 -16.00 -14.09
N ARG A 192 9.40 -15.57 -13.18
CA ARG A 192 8.36 -14.59 -13.49
C ARG A 192 9.00 -13.22 -13.74
N PRO A 193 8.65 -12.51 -14.83
CA PRO A 193 9.17 -11.17 -15.08
C PRO A 193 8.67 -10.18 -14.03
N GLU A 194 9.48 -9.19 -13.70
CA GLU A 194 9.00 -8.00 -13.01
C GLU A 194 8.08 -7.21 -13.95
N ARG A 195 6.94 -6.75 -13.43
CA ARG A 195 5.94 -5.99 -14.17
C ARG A 195 5.59 -4.70 -13.42
N LEU A 196 5.00 -3.76 -14.14
CA LEU A 196 4.44 -2.55 -13.55
C LEU A 196 2.94 -2.77 -13.33
N TRP A 197 2.55 -3.09 -12.10
CA TRP A 197 1.15 -3.18 -11.72
C TRP A 197 0.56 -1.79 -11.52
N SER A 198 -0.62 -1.54 -12.10
CA SER A 198 -1.38 -0.30 -11.94
C SER A 198 -2.64 -0.50 -11.10
N TRP A 199 -3.10 0.58 -10.46
CA TRP A 199 -4.33 0.57 -9.67
C TRP A 199 -5.12 1.86 -9.86
N GLY A 200 -6.42 1.82 -9.54
CA GLY A 200 -7.32 2.97 -9.62
C GLY A 200 -8.24 2.96 -10.84
N ASP A 201 -7.92 2.22 -11.89
CA ASP A 201 -8.72 2.03 -13.10
C ASP A 201 -9.79 0.96 -12.93
N ARG A 202 -9.46 -0.13 -12.26
CA ARG A 202 -10.37 -1.22 -11.88
C ARG A 202 -10.06 -1.72 -10.48
N THR A 203 -11.01 -2.46 -9.91
CA THR A 203 -10.81 -3.15 -8.63
C THR A 203 -10.20 -4.53 -8.88
N ASN A 204 -9.12 -4.82 -8.16
CA ASN A 204 -8.48 -6.13 -8.18
C ASN A 204 -9.08 -7.04 -7.11
N VAL A 205 -9.15 -8.35 -7.38
CA VAL A 205 -9.68 -9.33 -6.45
C VAL A 205 -8.57 -10.21 -5.90
N MET A 206 -8.42 -10.23 -4.57
CA MET A 206 -7.46 -11.05 -3.85
C MET A 206 -8.17 -12.23 -3.21
N ALA A 207 -7.87 -13.44 -3.69
CA ALA A 207 -8.42 -14.69 -3.19
C ALA A 207 -7.72 -15.13 -1.91
N ILE A 208 -8.48 -15.47 -0.87
CA ILE A 208 -7.97 -16.00 0.40
C ILE A 208 -7.70 -17.51 0.23
N LEU A 209 -6.46 -17.92 0.46
CA LEU A 209 -6.02 -19.32 0.50
C LEU A 209 -5.49 -19.65 1.90
N ASN A 210 -6.39 -20.11 2.78
CA ASN A 210 -6.00 -20.51 4.13
C ASN A 210 -5.37 -21.91 4.10
N VAL A 211 -4.12 -22.01 4.54
CA VAL A 211 -3.35 -23.25 4.65
C VAL A 211 -3.31 -23.67 6.12
N THR A 212 -4.49 -23.98 6.68
CA THR A 212 -4.62 -24.52 8.03
C THR A 212 -5.10 -25.96 7.97
N PRO A 213 -4.81 -26.80 8.97
CA PRO A 213 -5.22 -28.22 8.97
C PRO A 213 -6.69 -28.46 8.67
N ASP A 214 -7.55 -27.52 9.08
CA ASP A 214 -9.01 -27.63 8.91
C ASP A 214 -9.53 -27.02 7.60
N SER A 215 -8.70 -26.25 6.86
CA SER A 215 -9.21 -25.42 5.74
C SER A 215 -9.51 -26.21 4.48
N PHE A 216 -8.88 -27.37 4.26
CA PHE A 216 -9.06 -28.20 3.07
C PHE A 216 -9.95 -29.41 3.35
N SER A 217 -10.20 -29.78 4.60
CA SER A 217 -11.17 -30.83 4.94
C SER A 217 -12.61 -30.48 4.56
N ASP A 218 -12.95 -29.18 4.56
CA ASP A 218 -14.27 -28.68 4.14
C ASP A 218 -14.40 -28.44 2.61
N GLY A 219 -13.28 -28.40 1.88
CA GLY A 219 -13.23 -28.15 0.42
C GLY A 219 -13.67 -29.35 -0.43
N GLY A 220 -13.69 -30.54 0.12
CA GLY A 220 -14.22 -31.75 -0.53
C GLY A 220 -15.74 -31.77 -0.68
N ALA A 221 -16.46 -30.92 0.00
CA ALA A 221 -17.93 -30.83 -0.07
C ALA A 221 -18.49 -30.23 -1.37
N LEU A 222 -17.64 -29.77 -2.28
CA LEU A 222 -18.07 -29.29 -3.62
C LEU A 222 -18.14 -30.38 -4.67
N MET A 223 -17.67 -31.62 -4.36
CA MET A 223 -17.63 -32.70 -5.33
C MET A 223 -18.42 -33.97 -4.96
N ASP A 224 -18.91 -34.16 -3.72
CA ASP A 224 -19.74 -35.34 -3.42
C ASP A 224 -20.59 -35.13 -2.15
N PRO A 225 -21.95 -35.22 -2.24
CA PRO A 225 -22.84 -35.11 -1.08
C PRO A 225 -22.85 -36.36 -0.19
N GLY A 226 -21.99 -37.36 -0.44
CA GLY A 226 -22.09 -38.70 0.14
C GLY A 226 -21.07 -39.10 1.21
N ARG A 227 -20.15 -38.20 1.63
CA ARG A 227 -19.11 -38.60 2.60
C ARG A 227 -19.08 -37.69 3.83
N ALA A 228 -20.06 -37.88 4.70
CA ALA A 228 -20.02 -37.42 6.08
C ALA A 228 -19.81 -38.62 7.03
N GLU A 229 -19.11 -38.35 8.12
CA GLU A 229 -18.93 -39.10 9.35
C GLU A 229 -17.60 -39.84 9.53
N GLY A 230 -16.88 -39.35 10.55
CA GLY A 230 -15.84 -40.13 11.22
C GLY A 230 -14.73 -39.32 11.89
N GLY A 231 -14.96 -38.78 13.03
CA GLY A 231 -14.25 -39.05 14.25
C GLY A 231 -13.02 -38.28 14.69
N GLY A 232 -13.05 -37.78 15.89
CA GLY A 232 -11.98 -37.94 16.87
C GLY A 232 -10.95 -36.83 16.98
N ALA A 233 -11.16 -35.93 17.94
CA ALA A 233 -10.14 -35.03 18.47
C ALA A 233 -8.99 -35.80 19.12
N GLY A 234 -7.84 -35.81 18.49
CA GLY A 234 -6.55 -36.17 19.05
C GLY A 234 -5.55 -35.11 18.64
N GLN A 235 -4.90 -34.44 19.62
CA GLN A 235 -3.77 -33.56 19.41
C GLN A 235 -2.58 -34.39 18.90
N ALA A 236 -2.46 -34.56 17.59
CA ALA A 236 -1.25 -35.06 16.96
C ALA A 236 -0.28 -33.88 16.80
N GLU A 237 0.98 -34.05 17.19
CA GLU A 237 2.04 -33.10 16.89
C GLU A 237 2.11 -32.92 15.35
N PHE A 238 1.93 -31.66 14.92
CA PHE A 238 1.93 -31.28 13.51
C PHE A 238 3.31 -31.57 12.92
N SER A 239 3.44 -32.57 12.08
CA SER A 239 4.62 -32.77 11.24
C SER A 239 4.40 -31.95 9.97
N GLY A 240 5.41 -31.15 9.53
CA GLY A 240 5.30 -30.26 8.36
C GLY A 240 4.94 -30.95 7.03
N ASN A 241 4.65 -32.26 7.04
CA ASN A 241 4.17 -33.05 5.90
C ASN A 241 2.65 -33.06 5.71
N ASP A 242 1.87 -32.37 6.59
CA ASP A 242 0.41 -32.47 6.59
C ASP A 242 -0.29 -31.36 5.75
N VAL A 243 0.48 -30.58 4.99
CA VAL A 243 -0.09 -29.54 4.11
C VAL A 243 -0.47 -30.17 2.78
N ASP A 244 -1.74 -30.15 2.43
CA ASP A 244 -2.21 -30.59 1.12
C ASP A 244 -1.95 -29.50 0.06
N VAL A 245 -0.74 -29.52 -0.49
CA VAL A 245 -0.32 -28.62 -1.57
C VAL A 245 -1.19 -28.83 -2.83
N ALA A 246 -1.63 -30.04 -3.09
CA ALA A 246 -2.45 -30.34 -4.27
C ALA A 246 -3.84 -29.70 -4.15
N ALA A 247 -4.47 -29.78 -2.97
CA ALA A 247 -5.73 -29.10 -2.71
C ALA A 247 -5.58 -27.56 -2.76
N ALA A 248 -4.48 -27.01 -2.25
CA ALA A 248 -4.18 -25.59 -2.36
C ALA A 248 -4.02 -25.14 -3.83
N LEU A 249 -3.34 -25.90 -4.65
CA LEU A 249 -3.21 -25.64 -6.10
C LEU A 249 -4.56 -25.75 -6.83
N ALA A 250 -5.40 -26.72 -6.48
CA ALA A 250 -6.74 -26.85 -7.07
C ALA A 250 -7.62 -25.63 -6.73
N ALA A 251 -7.60 -25.19 -5.47
CA ALA A 251 -8.31 -23.98 -5.04
C ALA A 251 -7.77 -22.72 -5.74
N ALA A 252 -6.46 -22.62 -5.92
CA ALA A 252 -5.82 -21.51 -6.62
C ALA A 252 -6.21 -21.46 -8.11
N ARG A 253 -6.22 -22.59 -8.81
CA ARG A 253 -6.69 -22.64 -10.21
C ARG A 253 -8.12 -22.14 -10.33
N LEU A 254 -9.02 -22.64 -9.46
CA LEU A 254 -10.41 -22.17 -9.44
C LEU A 254 -10.50 -20.65 -9.19
N ALA A 255 -9.69 -20.11 -8.28
CA ALA A 255 -9.64 -18.69 -8.02
C ALA A 255 -9.15 -17.89 -9.24
N VAL A 256 -8.06 -18.34 -9.89
CA VAL A 256 -7.53 -17.71 -11.10
C VAL A 256 -8.54 -17.75 -12.24
N GLU A 257 -9.17 -18.89 -12.49
CA GLU A 257 -10.20 -19.06 -13.51
C GLU A 257 -11.45 -18.24 -13.23
N SER A 258 -11.76 -18.00 -11.93
CA SER A 258 -12.84 -17.12 -11.49
C SER A 258 -12.50 -15.63 -11.58
N GLY A 259 -11.25 -15.27 -11.91
CA GLY A 259 -10.83 -13.88 -12.12
C GLY A 259 -10.09 -13.25 -10.96
N ALA A 260 -9.45 -14.03 -10.09
CA ALA A 260 -8.56 -13.49 -9.08
C ALA A 260 -7.29 -12.87 -9.71
N ASP A 261 -6.88 -11.73 -9.18
CA ASP A 261 -5.63 -11.03 -9.52
C ASP A 261 -4.52 -11.36 -8.52
N PHE A 262 -4.88 -11.71 -7.29
CA PHE A 262 -3.95 -12.09 -6.22
C PHE A 262 -4.41 -13.37 -5.53
N LEU A 263 -3.43 -14.18 -5.12
CA LEU A 263 -3.61 -15.38 -4.31
C LEU A 263 -2.93 -15.15 -2.97
N ASP A 264 -3.69 -14.97 -1.90
CA ASP A 264 -3.17 -14.58 -0.57
C ASP A 264 -3.11 -15.78 0.36
N VAL A 265 -1.89 -16.23 0.64
CA VAL A 265 -1.61 -17.50 1.35
C VAL A 265 -1.36 -17.23 2.82
N GLY A 266 -2.24 -17.71 3.69
CA GLY A 266 -2.12 -17.58 5.14
C GLY A 266 -2.04 -18.92 5.86
N GLY A 267 -1.07 -19.06 6.79
CA GLY A 267 -0.80 -20.31 7.53
C GLY A 267 -1.43 -20.37 8.91
N GLN A 268 -2.07 -19.28 9.36
CA GLN A 268 -2.72 -19.22 10.67
C GLN A 268 -4.02 -18.43 10.63
N SER A 269 -4.90 -18.74 11.59
CA SER A 269 -6.15 -18.00 11.75
C SER A 269 -5.89 -16.67 12.44
N THR A 270 -6.38 -15.58 11.83
CA THR A 270 -6.40 -14.24 12.44
C THR A 270 -7.78 -13.86 12.98
N ARG A 271 -8.69 -14.85 13.15
CA ARG A 271 -10.01 -14.62 13.75
C ARG A 271 -9.86 -14.21 15.22
N PRO A 272 -10.81 -13.42 15.75
CA PRO A 272 -10.82 -13.10 17.19
C PRO A 272 -10.73 -14.35 18.06
N GLY A 273 -9.80 -14.33 19.03
CA GLY A 273 -9.57 -15.45 19.95
C GLY A 273 -8.74 -16.60 19.40
N ALA A 274 -8.23 -16.52 18.16
CA ALA A 274 -7.37 -17.55 17.60
C ALA A 274 -6.01 -17.60 18.33
N SER A 275 -5.56 -18.82 18.62
CA SER A 275 -4.21 -19.05 19.16
C SER A 275 -3.17 -18.84 18.06
N ARG A 276 -2.05 -18.21 18.41
CA ARG A 276 -0.93 -18.04 17.47
C ARG A 276 -0.19 -19.36 17.29
N VAL A 277 0.21 -19.65 16.07
CA VAL A 277 1.21 -20.67 15.78
C VAL A 277 2.61 -20.03 15.77
N SER A 278 3.65 -20.85 15.96
CA SER A 278 5.02 -20.34 15.85
C SER A 278 5.35 -19.95 14.40
N ALA A 279 6.27 -19.01 14.22
CA ALA A 279 6.75 -18.63 12.88
C ALA A 279 7.33 -19.83 12.10
N ARG A 280 8.01 -20.77 12.79
CA ARG A 280 8.50 -22.01 12.19
C ARG A 280 7.37 -22.88 11.66
N GLU A 281 6.30 -23.02 12.42
CA GLU A 281 5.12 -23.80 12.03
C GLU A 281 4.38 -23.12 10.87
N GLU A 282 4.17 -21.80 10.94
CA GLU A 282 3.57 -21.04 9.85
C GLU A 282 4.39 -21.17 8.57
N ALA A 283 5.71 -21.00 8.64
CA ALA A 283 6.60 -21.20 7.48
C ALA A 283 6.48 -22.60 6.87
N ALA A 284 6.42 -23.63 7.70
CA ALA A 284 6.26 -25.01 7.25
C ALA A 284 4.93 -25.23 6.49
N ARG A 285 3.88 -24.47 6.82
CA ARG A 285 2.58 -24.50 6.15
C ARG A 285 2.60 -23.71 4.83
N VAL A 286 3.07 -22.47 4.84
CA VAL A 286 2.85 -21.54 3.72
C VAL A 286 3.94 -21.62 2.65
N VAL A 287 5.22 -21.83 3.03
CA VAL A 287 6.33 -21.76 2.07
C VAL A 287 6.23 -22.81 0.96
N PRO A 288 5.89 -24.09 1.21
CA PRO A 288 5.68 -25.08 0.16
C PRO A 288 4.57 -24.70 -0.82
N VAL A 289 3.47 -24.12 -0.30
CA VAL A 289 2.33 -23.67 -1.11
C VAL A 289 2.71 -22.48 -1.97
N VAL A 290 3.36 -21.46 -1.40
CA VAL A 290 3.84 -20.28 -2.15
C VAL A 290 4.76 -20.70 -3.30
N LYS A 291 5.71 -21.62 -3.04
CA LYS A 291 6.62 -22.14 -4.06
C LYS A 291 5.88 -22.86 -5.18
N ALA A 292 4.90 -23.69 -4.83
CA ALA A 292 4.11 -24.43 -5.79
C ALA A 292 3.21 -23.51 -6.62
N LEU A 293 2.61 -22.49 -6.02
CA LEU A 293 1.80 -21.47 -6.70
C LEU A 293 2.64 -20.65 -7.69
N ALA A 294 3.82 -20.21 -7.28
CA ALA A 294 4.73 -19.47 -8.17
C ALA A 294 5.08 -20.30 -9.43
N ALA A 295 5.37 -21.59 -9.24
CA ALA A 295 5.65 -22.51 -10.35
C ALA A 295 4.40 -22.76 -11.23
N MET A 296 3.24 -22.96 -10.64
CA MET A 296 1.96 -23.15 -11.35
C MET A 296 1.61 -21.94 -12.22
N LEU A 297 1.77 -20.72 -11.68
CA LEU A 297 1.46 -19.50 -12.43
C LEU A 297 2.37 -19.32 -13.65
N VAL A 298 3.65 -19.67 -13.56
CA VAL A 298 4.57 -19.68 -14.71
C VAL A 298 4.18 -20.70 -15.75
N ALA A 299 3.85 -21.91 -15.32
CA ALA A 299 3.60 -23.03 -16.23
C ALA A 299 2.20 -22.96 -16.90
N GLU A 300 1.19 -22.55 -16.16
CA GLU A 300 -0.20 -22.68 -16.58
C GLU A 300 -0.83 -21.32 -16.98
N TYR A 301 -0.31 -20.19 -16.48
CA TYR A 301 -0.87 -18.86 -16.70
C TYR A 301 0.18 -17.81 -17.08
N PRO A 302 1.09 -18.06 -18.05
CA PRO A 302 2.22 -17.17 -18.35
C PRO A 302 1.81 -15.77 -18.80
N ASP A 303 0.66 -15.65 -19.45
CA ASP A 303 0.14 -14.39 -20.00
C ASP A 303 -0.80 -13.66 -19.04
N ARG A 304 -1.13 -14.26 -17.88
CA ARG A 304 -2.02 -13.63 -16.89
C ARG A 304 -1.23 -12.93 -15.80
N GLU A 305 -1.70 -11.75 -15.44
CA GLU A 305 -1.16 -10.97 -14.31
C GLU A 305 -1.82 -11.41 -13.01
N VAL A 306 -1.35 -12.54 -12.45
CA VAL A 306 -1.76 -13.03 -11.14
C VAL A 306 -0.56 -13.09 -10.22
N TYR A 307 -0.69 -12.60 -9.00
CA TYR A 307 0.39 -12.44 -8.04
C TYR A 307 0.15 -13.25 -6.77
N VAL A 308 1.23 -13.70 -6.14
CA VAL A 308 1.18 -14.46 -4.88
C VAL A 308 1.47 -13.51 -3.72
N SER A 309 0.55 -13.45 -2.76
CA SER A 309 0.68 -12.67 -1.52
C SER A 309 0.92 -13.62 -0.34
N ALA A 310 1.78 -13.23 0.59
CA ALA A 310 2.04 -13.94 1.83
C ALA A 310 1.35 -13.21 3.00
N ASP A 311 0.25 -13.78 3.53
CA ASP A 311 -0.48 -13.28 4.70
C ASP A 311 0.23 -13.78 5.97
N THR A 312 1.06 -12.92 6.56
CA THR A 312 1.83 -13.22 7.76
C THR A 312 2.22 -11.94 8.50
N PHE A 313 2.28 -12.03 9.82
CA PHE A 313 2.85 -11.00 10.68
C PHE A 313 4.25 -11.36 11.25
N TYR A 314 4.90 -12.40 10.72
CA TYR A 314 6.27 -12.76 11.07
C TYR A 314 7.24 -12.41 9.95
N GLY A 315 8.23 -11.58 10.23
CA GLY A 315 9.21 -11.14 9.25
C GLY A 315 10.07 -12.28 8.67
N GLU A 316 10.35 -13.34 9.45
CA GLU A 316 11.07 -14.52 8.95
C GLU A 316 10.23 -15.35 7.98
N VAL A 317 8.90 -15.45 8.19
CA VAL A 317 7.96 -16.11 7.29
C VAL A 317 7.85 -15.29 6.00
N ALA A 318 7.70 -13.97 6.11
CA ALA A 318 7.68 -13.06 4.96
C ALA A 318 8.93 -13.22 4.08
N ALA A 319 10.12 -13.28 4.71
CA ALA A 319 11.38 -13.48 3.99
C ALA A 319 11.45 -14.86 3.31
N ALA A 320 11.01 -15.92 3.96
CA ALA A 320 10.96 -17.26 3.41
C ALA A 320 9.99 -17.37 2.22
N CYS A 321 8.79 -16.75 2.34
CA CYS A 321 7.83 -16.66 1.25
C CYS A 321 8.34 -15.84 0.07
N ALA A 322 9.01 -14.72 0.31
CA ALA A 322 9.66 -13.94 -0.74
C ALA A 322 10.70 -14.76 -1.53
N ALA A 323 11.52 -15.53 -0.83
CA ALA A 323 12.50 -16.45 -1.44
C ALA A 323 11.81 -17.60 -2.21
N ALA A 324 10.61 -18.02 -1.80
CA ALA A 324 9.81 -19.03 -2.46
C ALA A 324 9.02 -18.52 -3.67
N GLY A 325 8.95 -17.20 -3.90
CA GLY A 325 8.30 -16.59 -5.04
C GLY A 325 7.04 -15.77 -4.74
N ALA A 326 6.81 -15.39 -3.48
CA ALA A 326 5.76 -14.40 -3.16
C ALA A 326 6.08 -13.04 -3.78
N ASP A 327 5.06 -12.33 -4.20
CA ASP A 327 5.13 -11.03 -4.86
C ASP A 327 4.73 -9.88 -3.94
N VAL A 328 3.97 -10.16 -2.87
CA VAL A 328 3.45 -9.18 -1.90
C VAL A 328 3.61 -9.75 -0.49
N VAL A 329 3.91 -8.90 0.48
CA VAL A 329 3.80 -9.22 1.91
C VAL A 329 2.55 -8.55 2.46
N ASN A 330 1.58 -9.34 2.92
CA ASN A 330 0.35 -8.87 3.54
C ASN A 330 0.44 -9.02 5.06
N ASP A 331 0.79 -7.94 5.76
CA ASP A 331 0.94 -7.95 7.21
C ASP A 331 -0.30 -7.37 7.91
N VAL A 332 -1.11 -8.26 8.45
CA VAL A 332 -2.35 -7.92 9.18
C VAL A 332 -2.09 -7.20 10.51
N SER A 333 -0.83 -7.01 10.89
CA SER A 333 -0.44 -6.24 12.09
C SER A 333 0.16 -4.86 11.77
N GLY A 334 0.53 -4.61 10.52
CA GLY A 334 1.24 -3.39 10.13
C GLY A 334 2.58 -3.23 10.86
N GLY A 335 3.28 -4.33 11.15
CA GLY A 335 4.57 -4.35 11.84
C GLY A 335 4.50 -4.17 13.34
N THR A 336 3.32 -4.32 13.97
CA THR A 336 3.15 -4.12 15.42
C THR A 336 3.37 -5.40 16.24
N ILE A 337 3.19 -6.58 15.64
CA ILE A 337 3.32 -7.87 16.33
C ILE A 337 4.79 -8.36 16.31
N ASP A 338 5.45 -8.31 15.16
CA ASP A 338 6.87 -8.65 15.04
C ASP A 338 7.68 -7.37 14.82
N PRO A 339 8.48 -6.94 15.80
CA PRO A 339 9.30 -5.73 15.68
C PRO A 339 10.39 -5.83 14.61
N THR A 340 10.69 -7.02 14.12
CA THR A 340 11.67 -7.25 13.04
C THR A 340 11.07 -7.18 11.64
N MET A 341 9.74 -7.18 11.49
CA MET A 341 9.02 -7.26 10.23
C MET A 341 9.53 -6.21 9.22
N HIS A 342 9.46 -4.95 9.59
CA HIS A 342 9.84 -3.86 8.68
C HIS A 342 11.30 -3.98 8.23
N ALA A 343 12.22 -4.27 9.16
CA ALA A 343 13.65 -4.41 8.83
C ALA A 343 13.90 -5.62 7.92
N ARG A 344 13.20 -6.73 8.14
CA ARG A 344 13.32 -7.92 7.28
C ARG A 344 12.78 -7.67 5.88
N VAL A 345 11.60 -7.05 5.75
CA VAL A 345 11.01 -6.71 4.45
C VAL A 345 11.87 -5.70 3.70
N ALA A 346 12.42 -4.68 4.38
CA ALA A 346 13.32 -3.69 3.79
C ALA A 346 14.64 -4.29 3.26
N ASN A 347 15.11 -5.39 3.85
CA ASN A 347 16.34 -6.07 3.47
C ASN A 347 16.14 -7.32 2.60
N LEU A 348 14.95 -7.51 2.03
CA LEU A 348 14.74 -8.57 1.06
C LEU A 348 15.65 -8.37 -0.16
N PRO A 349 16.26 -9.44 -0.73
CA PRO A 349 17.08 -9.32 -1.94
C PRO A 349 16.35 -8.68 -3.12
N ARG A 350 15.03 -8.82 -3.14
CA ARG A 350 14.10 -8.16 -4.06
C ARG A 350 13.06 -7.41 -3.25
N PRO A 351 12.96 -6.08 -3.41
CA PRO A 351 11.93 -5.29 -2.74
C PRO A 351 10.53 -5.74 -3.14
N LEU A 352 9.65 -5.98 -2.16
CA LEU A 352 8.27 -6.37 -2.37
C LEU A 352 7.31 -5.26 -1.93
N PRO A 353 6.12 -5.15 -2.57
CA PRO A 353 4.98 -4.46 -1.99
C PRO A 353 4.67 -5.00 -0.58
N TYR A 354 4.39 -4.07 0.33
CA TYR A 354 4.07 -4.35 1.72
C TYR A 354 2.74 -3.74 2.11
N VAL A 355 1.78 -4.57 2.50
CA VAL A 355 0.48 -4.15 3.00
C VAL A 355 0.59 -3.90 4.49
N ALA A 356 0.45 -2.65 4.90
CA ALA A 356 0.40 -2.23 6.29
C ALA A 356 -1.06 -2.13 6.75
N MET A 357 -1.60 -3.20 7.36
CA MET A 357 -2.96 -3.18 7.86
C MET A 357 -3.03 -2.49 9.23
N HIS A 358 -4.09 -1.74 9.46
CA HIS A 358 -4.40 -1.16 10.76
C HIS A 358 -5.02 -2.21 11.70
N SER A 359 -4.34 -2.46 12.80
CA SER A 359 -4.84 -3.24 13.93
C SER A 359 -4.30 -2.68 15.25
N ARG A 360 -4.96 -3.02 16.36
CA ARG A 360 -4.50 -2.80 17.73
C ARG A 360 -4.54 -4.13 18.47
N GLY A 361 -3.54 -4.41 19.29
CA GLY A 361 -3.37 -5.71 19.93
C GLY A 361 -3.04 -6.82 18.94
N ASP A 362 -3.33 -8.03 19.30
CA ASP A 362 -3.15 -9.24 18.50
C ASP A 362 -4.49 -9.99 18.33
N PRO A 363 -4.55 -11.11 17.59
CA PRO A 363 -5.80 -11.85 17.40
C PRO A 363 -6.53 -12.24 18.69
N SER A 364 -5.80 -12.46 19.80
CA SER A 364 -6.41 -12.81 21.10
C SER A 364 -6.94 -11.60 21.88
N THR A 365 -6.40 -10.41 21.63
CA THR A 365 -6.68 -9.19 22.41
C THR A 365 -7.37 -8.09 21.62
N MET A 366 -7.37 -8.15 20.29
CA MET A 366 -7.86 -7.08 19.42
C MET A 366 -9.33 -6.68 19.64
N GLN A 367 -10.16 -7.55 20.24
CA GLN A 367 -11.56 -7.25 20.55
C GLN A 367 -11.78 -6.78 21.99
N LEU A 368 -10.71 -6.66 22.79
CA LEU A 368 -10.82 -6.10 24.14
C LEU A 368 -11.21 -4.60 24.07
N PRO A 369 -11.95 -4.08 25.07
CA PRO A 369 -12.44 -2.69 25.06
C PRO A 369 -11.35 -1.64 24.86
N GLU A 370 -10.17 -1.85 25.40
CA GLU A 370 -9.01 -0.94 25.24
C GLU A 370 -8.53 -0.83 23.81
N ASN A 371 -8.69 -1.88 23.00
CA ASN A 371 -8.27 -1.91 21.58
C ASN A 371 -9.38 -1.45 20.63
N THR A 372 -10.65 -1.62 21.00
CA THR A 372 -11.79 -1.23 20.16
C THR A 372 -12.29 0.18 20.44
N ARG A 373 -11.81 0.84 21.51
CA ARG A 373 -12.20 2.20 21.87
C ARG A 373 -11.33 3.23 21.15
N TYR A 374 -11.95 4.10 20.39
CA TYR A 374 -11.34 5.24 19.71
C TYR A 374 -11.66 6.51 20.48
N ALA A 375 -10.62 7.16 21.05
CA ALA A 375 -10.77 8.20 22.06
C ALA A 375 -11.37 9.51 21.50
N SER A 376 -11.08 9.84 20.24
CA SER A 376 -11.61 11.03 19.56
C SER A 376 -13.09 10.94 19.18
N GLY A 377 -13.66 9.73 19.22
CA GLY A 377 -14.99 9.47 18.66
C GLY A 377 -15.05 9.44 17.13
N ASP A 378 -13.96 9.77 16.42
CA ASP A 378 -13.81 9.61 14.96
C ASP A 378 -12.84 8.47 14.64
N VAL A 379 -13.40 7.27 14.53
CA VAL A 379 -12.64 6.05 14.24
C VAL A 379 -11.81 6.18 12.95
N CYS A 380 -12.32 6.88 11.93
CA CYS A 380 -11.61 7.08 10.67
C CYS A 380 -10.38 7.98 10.82
N ALA A 381 -10.47 9.02 11.67
CA ALA A 381 -9.34 9.91 11.94
C ALA A 381 -8.22 9.20 12.67
N GLU A 382 -8.54 8.41 13.69
CA GLU A 382 -7.52 7.68 14.45
C GLU A 382 -6.88 6.59 13.60
N ILE A 383 -7.67 5.81 12.83
CA ILE A 383 -7.13 4.82 11.88
C ILE A 383 -6.17 5.48 10.90
N ALA A 384 -6.54 6.60 10.30
CA ALA A 384 -5.67 7.32 9.36
C ALA A 384 -4.35 7.74 10.01
N SER A 385 -4.40 8.29 11.23
CA SER A 385 -3.22 8.71 11.98
C SER A 385 -2.31 7.55 12.36
N GLU A 386 -2.87 6.45 12.86
CA GLU A 386 -2.12 5.27 13.26
C GLU A 386 -1.52 4.54 12.06
N SER A 387 -2.28 4.38 10.97
CA SER A 387 -1.79 3.80 9.72
C SER A 387 -0.64 4.63 9.13
N ALA A 388 -0.76 5.96 9.11
CA ALA A 388 0.31 6.85 8.66
C ALA A 388 1.57 6.71 9.55
N SER A 389 1.39 6.60 10.87
CA SER A 389 2.51 6.38 11.81
C SER A 389 3.22 5.05 11.55
N ASN A 390 2.47 3.95 11.34
CA ASN A 390 3.05 2.63 11.05
C ASN A 390 3.74 2.60 9.68
N ALA A 391 3.14 3.20 8.66
CA ALA A 391 3.76 3.36 7.35
C ALA A 391 5.07 4.16 7.43
N PHE A 392 5.11 5.22 8.25
CA PHE A 392 6.33 5.98 8.49
C PHE A 392 7.44 5.14 9.15
N LYS A 393 7.09 4.25 10.09
CA LYS A 393 8.06 3.30 10.68
C LYS A 393 8.61 2.35 9.62
N ALA A 394 7.76 1.83 8.73
CA ALA A 394 8.16 0.97 7.62
C ALA A 394 9.16 1.68 6.68
N VAL A 395 8.86 2.92 6.29
CA VAL A 395 9.77 3.75 5.47
C VAL A 395 11.10 4.00 6.18
N ARG A 396 11.08 4.32 7.47
CA ARG A 396 12.31 4.51 8.24
C ARG A 396 13.15 3.25 8.36
N ALA A 397 12.54 2.08 8.33
CA ALA A 397 13.24 0.79 8.28
C ALA A 397 13.85 0.48 6.91
N GLY A 398 13.48 1.23 5.85
CA GLY A 398 14.03 1.11 4.50
C GLY A 398 13.05 0.57 3.47
N ILE A 399 11.78 0.31 3.81
CA ILE A 399 10.75 -0.03 2.81
C ILE A 399 10.50 1.20 1.95
N GLU A 400 10.56 1.02 0.64
CA GLU A 400 10.34 2.10 -0.32
C GLU A 400 8.87 2.52 -0.27
N PRO A 401 8.59 3.80 -0.04
CA PRO A 401 7.22 4.26 0.21
C PRO A 401 6.24 4.04 -0.97
N TRP A 402 6.72 3.98 -2.22
CA TRP A 402 5.86 3.63 -3.38
C TRP A 402 5.48 2.13 -3.42
N ARG A 403 6.03 1.30 -2.53
CA ARG A 403 5.66 -0.13 -2.35
C ARG A 403 4.68 -0.37 -1.20
N LEU A 404 4.29 0.69 -0.50
CA LEU A 404 3.32 0.58 0.59
C LEU A 404 1.89 0.50 0.06
N TRP A 405 1.14 -0.47 0.60
CA TRP A 405 -0.31 -0.51 0.51
C TRP A 405 -0.88 -0.22 1.89
N THR A 406 -2.14 0.17 1.93
CA THR A 406 -2.88 0.41 3.17
C THR A 406 -4.07 -0.53 3.27
N ASP A 407 -4.39 -0.99 4.48
CA ASP A 407 -5.64 -1.67 4.78
C ASP A 407 -6.22 -1.09 6.10
N PRO A 408 -7.44 -0.56 6.11
CA PRO A 408 -8.05 -0.01 7.31
C PRO A 408 -8.41 -1.08 8.36
N GLY A 409 -8.27 -2.36 8.05
CA GLY A 409 -8.42 -3.49 8.97
C GLY A 409 -9.86 -3.70 9.45
N LEU A 410 -10.82 -3.84 8.54
CA LEU A 410 -12.19 -4.22 8.91
C LEU A 410 -12.19 -5.53 9.73
N GLY A 411 -12.95 -5.57 10.83
CA GLY A 411 -13.03 -6.71 11.74
C GLY A 411 -11.87 -6.84 12.73
N PHE A 412 -10.85 -6.00 12.66
CA PHE A 412 -9.71 -5.97 13.57
C PHE A 412 -9.78 -4.75 14.49
N ALA A 413 -9.74 -4.97 15.80
CA ALA A 413 -9.75 -3.92 16.81
C ALA A 413 -10.85 -2.85 16.59
N LYS A 414 -12.04 -3.27 16.19
CA LYS A 414 -13.17 -2.37 15.90
C LYS A 414 -14.46 -2.94 16.44
N THR A 415 -15.34 -2.07 16.95
CA THR A 415 -16.74 -2.42 17.27
C THR A 415 -17.51 -2.74 15.99
N ARG A 416 -18.73 -3.26 16.15
CA ARG A 416 -19.63 -3.51 15.00
C ARG A 416 -19.92 -2.24 14.24
N GLU A 417 -20.30 -1.17 14.94
CA GLU A 417 -20.57 0.17 14.41
C GLU A 417 -19.32 0.77 13.77
N GLY A 418 -18.17 0.65 14.45
CA GLY A 418 -16.88 1.12 13.93
C GLY A 418 -16.50 0.49 12.58
N ASN A 419 -16.86 -0.78 12.33
CA ASN A 419 -16.65 -1.40 11.02
C ASN A 419 -17.50 -0.73 9.92
N TRP A 420 -18.76 -0.37 10.22
CA TRP A 420 -19.60 0.35 9.28
C TRP A 420 -19.09 1.76 9.01
N ASP A 421 -18.59 2.45 10.04
CA ASP A 421 -18.03 3.78 9.90
C ASP A 421 -16.75 3.77 9.05
N VAL A 422 -15.91 2.75 9.23
CA VAL A 422 -14.73 2.52 8.41
C VAL A 422 -15.11 2.25 6.96
N LEU A 423 -16.08 1.37 6.71
CA LEU A 423 -16.50 1.04 5.33
C LEU A 423 -17.09 2.26 4.61
N ARG A 424 -17.88 3.10 5.33
CA ARG A 424 -18.38 4.38 4.81
C ARG A 424 -17.29 5.43 4.62
N GLY A 425 -16.21 5.33 5.41
CA GLY A 425 -15.17 6.35 5.52
C GLY A 425 -13.87 6.04 4.79
N LEU A 426 -13.80 5.03 3.92
CA LEU A 426 -12.57 4.58 3.24
C LEU A 426 -11.83 5.73 2.53
N GLY A 427 -12.53 6.53 1.74
CA GLY A 427 -11.96 7.70 1.08
C GLY A 427 -11.43 8.74 2.07
N ARG A 428 -12.16 9.01 3.16
CA ARG A 428 -11.71 9.95 4.21
C ARG A 428 -10.47 9.45 4.96
N ILE A 429 -10.37 8.13 5.21
CA ILE A 429 -9.18 7.53 5.84
C ILE A 429 -7.98 7.76 4.93
N ARG A 430 -8.12 7.44 3.64
CA ARG A 430 -7.07 7.63 2.64
C ARG A 430 -6.63 9.09 2.55
N GLU A 431 -7.54 10.02 2.40
CA GLU A 431 -7.25 11.46 2.32
C GLU A 431 -6.51 11.97 3.57
N ARG A 432 -6.94 11.54 4.76
CA ARG A 432 -6.35 11.94 6.04
C ARG A 432 -4.94 11.38 6.29
N MET A 433 -4.60 10.24 5.70
CA MET A 433 -3.21 9.74 5.76
C MET A 433 -2.25 10.69 5.03
N GLY A 434 -2.74 11.36 4.00
CA GLY A 434 -2.01 12.39 3.27
C GLY A 434 -0.82 11.88 2.47
N GLY A 435 -0.23 12.77 1.67
CA GLY A 435 0.97 12.50 0.91
C GLY A 435 0.86 11.31 -0.05
N ALA A 436 1.96 10.60 -0.21
CA ALA A 436 2.03 9.39 -1.02
C ALA A 436 1.05 8.30 -0.53
N LEU A 437 0.76 8.24 0.79
CA LEU A 437 -0.19 7.28 1.34
C LEU A 437 -1.63 7.53 0.91
N ALA A 438 -2.00 8.78 0.66
CA ALA A 438 -3.30 9.11 0.08
C ALA A 438 -3.48 8.57 -1.35
N ARG A 439 -2.39 8.18 -1.98
CA ARG A 439 -2.32 7.60 -3.34
C ARG A 439 -1.94 6.12 -3.35
N ALA A 440 -1.53 5.57 -2.21
CA ALA A 440 -1.19 4.16 -2.08
C ALA A 440 -2.40 3.26 -2.36
N PRO A 441 -2.19 2.05 -2.90
CA PRO A 441 -3.26 1.09 -3.05
C PRO A 441 -3.94 0.80 -1.71
N GLN A 442 -5.27 0.70 -1.71
CA GLN A 442 -6.05 0.35 -0.51
C GLN A 442 -6.66 -1.03 -0.66
N LEU A 443 -6.21 -1.95 0.21
CA LEU A 443 -6.79 -3.28 0.38
C LEU A 443 -7.95 -3.21 1.37
N VAL A 444 -9.05 -3.92 1.08
CA VAL A 444 -10.21 -4.01 1.97
C VAL A 444 -10.70 -5.45 2.07
N GLY A 445 -10.72 -6.00 3.29
CA GLY A 445 -11.15 -7.36 3.57
C GLY A 445 -12.40 -7.40 4.47
N ALA A 446 -13.60 -7.41 3.90
CA ALA A 446 -14.86 -7.54 4.65
C ALA A 446 -15.45 -8.97 4.65
N SER A 447 -14.90 -9.87 3.81
CA SER A 447 -15.49 -11.16 3.48
C SER A 447 -15.76 -12.06 4.69
N ARG A 448 -17.00 -12.53 4.82
CA ARG A 448 -17.53 -13.45 5.85
C ARG A 448 -17.41 -12.94 7.28
N LYS A 449 -17.08 -11.66 7.50
CA LYS A 449 -16.90 -11.09 8.84
C LYS A 449 -18.22 -10.96 9.62
N GLY A 450 -18.12 -11.04 10.95
CA GLY A 450 -19.29 -11.13 11.85
C GLY A 450 -20.25 -9.95 11.72
N PHE A 451 -19.73 -8.72 11.59
CA PHE A 451 -20.58 -7.53 11.47
C PHE A 451 -21.52 -7.54 10.25
N LEU A 452 -21.17 -8.28 9.18
CA LEU A 452 -22.08 -8.47 8.04
C LEU A 452 -23.28 -9.36 8.42
N GLY A 453 -23.06 -10.37 9.30
CA GLY A 453 -24.12 -11.25 9.78
C GLY A 453 -25.19 -10.50 10.56
N ASP A 454 -24.83 -9.42 11.25
CA ASP A 454 -25.75 -8.67 12.11
C ASP A 454 -26.86 -7.96 11.33
N VAL A 455 -26.63 -7.60 10.06
CA VAL A 455 -27.59 -6.84 9.24
C VAL A 455 -28.41 -7.71 8.28
N ILE A 456 -28.04 -8.97 8.07
CA ILE A 456 -28.78 -9.86 7.18
C ILE A 456 -30.07 -10.45 7.81
N GLY A 457 -30.35 -10.10 9.06
CA GLY A 457 -31.63 -10.38 9.73
C GLY A 457 -31.88 -11.84 10.10
N ARG A 458 -30.85 -12.70 10.05
CA ARG A 458 -30.87 -14.11 10.45
C ARG A 458 -29.53 -14.55 11.00
N GLU A 459 -29.52 -15.55 11.87
CA GLU A 459 -28.28 -16.24 12.23
C GLU A 459 -27.63 -16.84 10.98
N SER A 460 -26.30 -16.70 10.85
CA SER A 460 -25.61 -17.09 9.63
C SER A 460 -24.22 -17.63 9.92
N ALA A 461 -23.91 -18.78 9.34
CA ALA A 461 -22.56 -19.29 9.25
C ALA A 461 -21.71 -18.41 8.31
N PRO A 462 -20.37 -18.43 8.42
CA PRO A 462 -19.50 -17.58 7.58
C PRO A 462 -19.79 -17.68 6.06
N ARG A 463 -19.99 -18.87 5.52
CA ARG A 463 -20.29 -19.08 4.07
C ARG A 463 -21.64 -18.49 3.66
N GLU A 464 -22.63 -18.47 4.52
CA GLU A 464 -23.94 -17.89 4.23
C GLU A 464 -23.92 -16.36 4.12
N ARG A 465 -22.77 -15.72 4.44
CA ARG A 465 -22.52 -14.27 4.31
C ARG A 465 -21.86 -13.89 2.98
N ASP A 466 -21.72 -14.81 2.00
CA ASP A 466 -21.01 -14.51 0.75
C ASP A 466 -21.71 -13.43 -0.08
N VAL A 467 -23.06 -13.43 -0.14
CA VAL A 467 -23.82 -12.34 -0.77
C VAL A 467 -23.60 -11.00 -0.06
N ALA A 468 -23.63 -10.97 1.27
CA ALA A 468 -23.34 -9.78 2.06
C ALA A 468 -21.89 -9.32 1.90
N SER A 469 -20.96 -10.26 1.72
CA SER A 469 -19.55 -9.99 1.43
C SER A 469 -19.35 -9.32 0.07
N ALA A 470 -20.06 -9.79 -0.97
CA ALA A 470 -20.04 -9.20 -2.30
C ALA A 470 -20.65 -7.78 -2.30
N ALA A 471 -21.74 -7.56 -1.55
CA ALA A 471 -22.33 -6.23 -1.36
C ALA A 471 -21.36 -5.27 -0.63
N ALA A 472 -20.66 -5.76 0.42
CA ALA A 472 -19.65 -4.98 1.13
C ALA A 472 -18.43 -4.67 0.24
N ALA A 473 -18.04 -5.58 -0.66
CA ALA A 473 -17.00 -5.34 -1.65
C ALA A 473 -17.40 -4.23 -2.63
N ALA A 474 -18.64 -4.25 -3.15
CA ALA A 474 -19.16 -3.17 -3.99
C ALA A 474 -19.17 -1.81 -3.25
N ALA A 475 -19.56 -1.79 -1.97
CA ALA A 475 -19.49 -0.58 -1.15
C ALA A 475 -18.03 -0.11 -0.93
N ALA A 476 -17.08 -1.04 -0.79
CA ALA A 476 -15.66 -0.71 -0.70
C ALA A 476 -15.14 -0.08 -1.99
N VAL A 477 -15.55 -0.58 -3.16
CA VAL A 477 -15.24 0.04 -4.46
C VAL A 477 -15.75 1.48 -4.54
N ALA A 478 -17.00 1.73 -4.13
CA ALA A 478 -17.57 3.08 -4.03
C ALA A 478 -16.74 3.99 -3.11
N GLY A 479 -16.15 3.43 -2.05
CA GLY A 479 -15.24 4.11 -1.12
C GLY A 479 -13.80 4.26 -1.63
N GLY A 480 -13.48 3.76 -2.83
CA GLY A 480 -12.17 3.86 -3.48
C GLY A 480 -11.20 2.72 -3.20
N ALA A 481 -11.66 1.56 -2.72
CA ALA A 481 -10.79 0.38 -2.54
C ALA A 481 -10.19 -0.08 -3.88
N ASP A 482 -8.89 -0.35 -3.92
CA ASP A 482 -8.21 -0.80 -5.13
C ASP A 482 -8.13 -2.33 -5.21
N VAL A 483 -8.12 -2.97 -4.04
CA VAL A 483 -8.08 -4.43 -3.91
C VAL A 483 -9.12 -4.86 -2.87
N VAL A 484 -9.89 -5.89 -3.18
CA VAL A 484 -10.81 -6.53 -2.23
C VAL A 484 -10.36 -7.95 -1.93
N ARG A 485 -10.22 -8.30 -0.63
CA ARG A 485 -9.76 -9.61 -0.17
C ARG A 485 -10.95 -10.48 0.23
N VAL A 486 -11.13 -11.64 -0.44
CA VAL A 486 -12.38 -12.38 -0.42
C VAL A 486 -12.21 -13.90 -0.42
N HIS A 487 -13.21 -14.62 0.10
CA HIS A 487 -13.27 -16.08 0.04
C HIS A 487 -13.97 -16.57 -1.24
N ASP A 488 -15.07 -15.93 -1.65
CA ASP A 488 -15.79 -16.26 -2.90
C ASP A 488 -15.36 -15.28 -4.00
N VAL A 489 -14.46 -15.74 -4.86
CA VAL A 489 -13.89 -14.95 -5.95
C VAL A 489 -14.93 -14.65 -7.00
N ARG A 490 -15.64 -15.71 -7.49
CA ARG A 490 -16.55 -15.59 -8.63
C ARG A 490 -17.67 -14.58 -8.37
N MET A 491 -18.35 -14.73 -7.24
CA MET A 491 -19.43 -13.80 -6.85
C MET A 491 -18.90 -12.38 -6.66
N THR A 492 -17.70 -12.24 -6.08
CA THR A 492 -17.12 -10.92 -5.85
C THR A 492 -16.65 -10.26 -7.14
N VAL A 493 -16.06 -11.00 -8.09
CA VAL A 493 -15.66 -10.47 -9.40
C VAL A 493 -16.87 -9.88 -10.13
N ASP A 494 -18.03 -10.58 -10.14
CA ASP A 494 -19.23 -10.05 -10.75
C ASP A 494 -19.70 -8.74 -10.04
N ALA A 495 -19.69 -8.73 -8.70
CA ALA A 495 -20.10 -7.55 -7.92
C ALA A 495 -19.16 -6.35 -8.14
N VAL A 496 -17.84 -6.56 -8.17
CA VAL A 496 -16.89 -5.46 -8.36
C VAL A 496 -16.87 -4.94 -9.79
N ARG A 497 -17.09 -5.78 -10.80
CA ARG A 497 -17.25 -5.33 -12.20
C ARG A 497 -18.43 -4.38 -12.35
N VAL A 498 -19.57 -4.71 -11.72
CA VAL A 498 -20.73 -3.80 -11.69
C VAL A 498 -20.40 -2.52 -10.93
N ALA A 499 -19.72 -2.64 -9.79
CA ALA A 499 -19.32 -1.48 -9.00
C ALA A 499 -18.34 -0.57 -9.76
N ASP A 500 -17.34 -1.15 -10.43
CA ASP A 500 -16.39 -0.40 -11.27
C ASP A 500 -17.12 0.32 -12.42
N ALA A 501 -18.06 -0.34 -13.09
CA ALA A 501 -18.86 0.28 -14.13
C ALA A 501 -19.69 1.48 -13.62
N VAL A 502 -20.14 1.43 -12.36
CA VAL A 502 -20.92 2.53 -11.75
C VAL A 502 -20.05 3.68 -11.27
N TRP A 503 -18.91 3.37 -10.61
CA TRP A 503 -18.14 4.39 -9.88
C TRP A 503 -16.78 4.71 -10.48
N ARG A 504 -16.22 3.84 -11.35
CA ARG A 504 -14.91 4.05 -11.99
C ARG A 504 -15.03 4.33 -13.50
N SER A 505 -16.07 3.82 -14.17
CA SER A 505 -16.31 4.15 -15.58
C SER A 505 -16.57 5.67 -15.74
N ARG A 506 -15.83 6.28 -16.64
CA ARG A 506 -15.95 7.72 -16.92
C ARG A 506 -17.20 7.98 -17.74
N ARG A 507 -17.84 9.12 -17.46
CA ARG A 507 -18.91 9.70 -18.27
C ARG A 507 -18.43 10.12 -19.69
N GLY A 508 -17.46 9.45 -20.27
CA GLY A 508 -16.91 9.75 -21.58
C GLY A 508 -17.01 8.62 -22.61
N ASP A 509 -17.37 7.40 -22.15
CA ASP A 509 -17.52 6.23 -23.05
C ASP A 509 -18.99 5.96 -23.40
N ALA A 510 -19.86 6.95 -23.25
CA ALA A 510 -21.23 6.88 -23.72
C ALA A 510 -21.34 7.75 -25.00
N ASP A 511 -20.92 7.14 -26.12
CA ASP A 511 -21.46 7.39 -27.48
C ASP A 511 -21.19 6.17 -28.37
#